data_f4623c2ac47e3d034456a1ca46f4216e
#
_entry.id   f4623c2ac47e3d034456a1ca46f4216e
#
_cell.length_a   1.000
_cell.length_b   1.000
_cell.length_c   1.000
_cell.angle_alpha   90.00
_cell.angle_beta   90.00
_cell.angle_gamma   90.00
#
_symmetry.space_group_name_H-M   'P 1'
#
loop_
_entity.id
_entity.type
_entity.pdbx_description
1 polymer ?
#
loop_
_entity_poly.entity_id
_entity_poly.type
_entity_poly.pdbx_seq_one_letter_code
_entity_poly.pdbx_strand_id
1 'polypeptide(L)'
;MYMLKYKKIMVPYDGSEHAKNALLHACDLASAAENATIYIASICNMVAAMSNFDQVSIAEGCLTTTLAQELENQCKADLEEATGLIPKGIAHEELFEIGSPGPALLELADDNHIDLIVMGSRGLGVVKGVLLGSVSQYVVEQSKCPVLVVK
;
A
#
# COMPACT_ATOMS: atom_id res chain seq x y z
N MET A 1 -19.94 24.01 -10.43
CA MET A 1 -19.80 22.66 -9.84
C MET A 1 -18.32 22.37 -9.62
N TYR A 2 -17.96 22.07 -8.40
CA TYR A 2 -16.57 21.72 -8.11
C TYR A 2 -16.36 20.23 -8.42
N MET A 3 -15.53 19.94 -9.41
CA MET A 3 -15.13 18.58 -9.71
C MET A 3 -13.91 18.20 -8.83
N LEU A 4 -13.87 16.97 -8.39
CA LEU A 4 -12.70 16.48 -7.67
C LEU A 4 -11.46 16.56 -8.58
N LYS A 5 -10.42 17.18 -8.08
CA LYS A 5 -9.19 17.46 -8.86
C LYS A 5 -8.23 16.28 -8.96
N TYR A 6 -8.44 15.27 -8.14
CA TYR A 6 -7.50 14.14 -8.05
C TYR A 6 -7.61 13.23 -9.27
N LYS A 7 -6.49 13.06 -9.93
CA LYS A 7 -6.39 12.20 -11.13
C LYS A 7 -5.54 10.97 -10.93
N LYS A 8 -4.62 11.01 -9.98
CA LYS A 8 -3.71 9.91 -9.67
C LYS A 8 -3.77 9.61 -8.18
N ILE A 9 -4.54 8.59 -7.85
CA ILE A 9 -4.82 8.20 -6.47
C ILE A 9 -4.03 6.94 -6.14
N MET A 10 -3.10 7.02 -5.20
CA MET A 10 -2.34 5.84 -4.76
C MET A 10 -2.99 5.24 -3.51
N VAL A 11 -3.12 3.92 -3.53
CA VAL A 11 -3.64 3.14 -2.40
C VAL A 11 -2.59 2.11 -1.99
N PRO A 12 -1.88 2.34 -0.88
CA PRO A 12 -1.05 1.30 -0.28
C PRO A 12 -1.91 0.11 0.15
N TYR A 13 -1.51 -1.09 -0.24
CA TYR A 13 -2.30 -2.29 -0.01
C TYR A 13 -1.45 -3.44 0.55
N ASP A 14 -1.83 -3.95 1.71
CA ASP A 14 -1.16 -5.05 2.40
C ASP A 14 -2.10 -6.23 2.72
N GLY A 15 -3.31 -6.23 2.15
CA GLY A 15 -4.32 -7.26 2.41
C GLY A 15 -5.12 -7.06 3.69
N SER A 16 -4.81 -6.05 4.50
CA SER A 16 -5.56 -5.75 5.72
C SER A 16 -6.97 -5.21 5.43
N GLU A 17 -7.87 -5.32 6.40
CA GLU A 17 -9.22 -4.77 6.29
C GLU A 17 -9.21 -3.25 6.13
N HIS A 18 -8.29 -2.55 6.81
CA HIS A 18 -8.11 -1.12 6.64
C HIS A 18 -7.68 -0.74 5.23
N ALA A 19 -6.78 -1.53 4.62
CA ALA A 19 -6.36 -1.33 3.23
C ALA A 19 -7.51 -1.57 2.25
N LYS A 20 -8.33 -2.59 2.48
CA LYS A 20 -9.54 -2.85 1.68
C LYS A 20 -10.52 -1.68 1.76
N ASN A 21 -10.78 -1.18 2.95
CA ASN A 21 -11.64 -0.02 3.15
C ASN A 21 -11.09 1.23 2.46
N ALA A 22 -9.78 1.45 2.53
CA ALA A 22 -9.12 2.55 1.82
C ALA A 22 -9.30 2.43 0.30
N LEU A 23 -9.12 1.23 -0.24
CA LEU A 23 -9.31 0.96 -1.67
C LEU A 23 -10.75 1.27 -2.12
N LEU A 24 -11.75 0.85 -1.35
CA LEU A 24 -13.16 1.14 -1.65
C LEU A 24 -13.44 2.64 -1.65
N HIS A 25 -12.90 3.39 -0.68
CA HIS A 25 -13.01 4.84 -0.66
C HIS A 25 -12.33 5.49 -1.88
N ALA A 26 -11.16 4.99 -2.27
CA ALA A 26 -10.46 5.46 -3.46
C ALA A 26 -11.27 5.20 -4.74
N CYS A 27 -11.94 4.05 -4.83
CA CYS A 27 -12.83 3.74 -5.95
C CYS A 27 -14.01 4.71 -6.03
N ASP A 28 -14.61 5.07 -4.90
CA ASP A 28 -15.69 6.07 -4.85
C ASP A 28 -15.20 7.44 -5.33
N LEU A 29 -14.01 7.86 -4.88
CA LEU A 29 -13.40 9.11 -5.32
C LEU A 29 -13.07 9.09 -6.82
N ALA A 30 -12.51 8.00 -7.32
CA ALA A 30 -12.18 7.83 -8.73
C ALA A 30 -13.44 7.84 -9.61
N SER A 31 -14.53 7.26 -9.14
CA SER A 31 -15.83 7.27 -9.83
C SER A 31 -16.44 8.67 -9.94
N ALA A 32 -16.19 9.52 -8.95
CA ALA A 32 -16.67 10.89 -8.91
C ALA A 32 -15.77 11.88 -9.67
N ALA A 33 -14.57 11.46 -10.06
CA ALA A 33 -13.59 12.28 -10.77
C ALA A 33 -13.56 11.91 -12.26
N GLU A 34 -13.30 12.88 -13.13
CA GLU A 34 -13.04 12.61 -14.54
C GLU A 34 -11.62 12.09 -14.75
N ASN A 35 -11.51 10.93 -15.40
CA ASN A 35 -10.22 10.34 -15.81
C ASN A 35 -9.23 10.11 -14.66
N ALA A 36 -9.73 9.68 -13.51
CA ALA A 36 -8.88 9.29 -12.40
C ALA A 36 -8.36 7.87 -12.59
N THR A 37 -7.12 7.64 -12.19
CA THR A 37 -6.47 6.32 -12.18
C THR A 37 -6.08 5.96 -10.76
N ILE A 38 -6.37 4.72 -10.36
CA ILE A 38 -5.95 4.18 -9.06
C ILE A 38 -4.62 3.45 -9.24
N TYR A 39 -3.65 3.79 -8.40
CA TYR A 39 -2.35 3.13 -8.31
C TYR A 39 -2.33 2.29 -7.04
N ILE A 40 -2.41 0.98 -7.18
CA ILE A 40 -2.34 0.08 -6.04
C ILE A 40 -0.87 -0.21 -5.77
N ALA A 41 -0.39 0.13 -4.58
CA ALA A 41 1.01 -0.04 -4.22
C ALA A 41 1.17 -1.13 -3.15
N SER A 42 1.94 -2.15 -3.46
CA SER A 42 2.35 -3.18 -2.51
C SER A 42 3.86 -3.10 -2.28
N ILE A 43 4.25 -2.94 -1.03
CA ILE A 43 5.65 -2.89 -0.62
C ILE A 43 6.02 -4.18 0.11
N CYS A 44 6.94 -4.92 -0.46
CA CYS A 44 7.46 -6.15 0.14
C CYS A 44 8.56 -5.78 1.16
N ASN A 45 8.20 -5.83 2.45
CA ASN A 45 9.11 -5.50 3.54
C ASN A 45 9.85 -6.76 4.02
N MET A 46 10.94 -7.11 3.35
CA MET A 46 11.73 -8.29 3.68
C MET A 46 12.42 -8.20 5.05
N VAL A 47 12.79 -6.99 5.48
CA VAL A 47 13.47 -6.78 6.77
C VAL A 47 12.54 -7.12 7.92
N ALA A 48 11.30 -6.67 7.90
CA ALA A 48 10.32 -6.98 8.95
C ALA A 48 9.97 -8.46 8.99
N ALA A 49 9.91 -9.12 7.84
CA ALA A 49 9.65 -10.54 7.77
C ALA A 49 10.84 -11.37 8.26
N MET A 50 12.05 -10.97 7.93
CA MET A 50 13.28 -11.67 8.39
C MET A 50 13.51 -11.50 9.89
N SER A 51 13.06 -10.43 10.52
CA SER A 51 13.19 -10.20 11.96
C SER A 51 12.36 -11.18 12.81
N ASN A 52 11.37 -11.84 12.22
CA ASN A 52 10.51 -12.82 12.89
C ASN A 52 11.07 -14.26 12.80
N PHE A 53 12.22 -14.46 12.16
CA PHE A 53 12.84 -15.76 12.00
C PHE A 53 14.02 -15.97 12.94
N ASP A 54 14.22 -17.24 13.33
CA ASP A 54 15.33 -17.68 14.15
C ASP A 54 16.67 -17.41 13.44
N GLN A 55 17.65 -16.85 14.16
CA GLN A 55 18.99 -16.56 13.64
C GLN A 55 19.70 -17.77 13.03
N VAL A 56 19.39 -18.97 13.50
CA VAL A 56 19.95 -20.23 12.98
C VAL A 56 19.44 -20.51 11.57
N SER A 57 18.17 -20.24 11.31
CA SER A 57 17.55 -20.41 9.99
C SER A 57 18.10 -19.42 8.95
N ILE A 58 18.48 -18.22 9.39
CA ILE A 58 19.10 -17.18 8.54
C ILE A 58 20.54 -17.57 8.18
N ALA A 59 21.27 -18.22 9.10
CA ALA A 59 22.66 -18.63 8.88
C ALA A 59 22.81 -19.78 7.85
N GLU A 60 21.77 -20.55 7.61
CA GLU A 60 21.79 -21.68 6.66
C GLU A 60 21.58 -21.28 5.19
N GLY A 61 21.32 -20.01 4.90
CA GLY A 61 21.26 -19.43 3.54
C GLY A 61 20.14 -19.93 2.61
N CYS A 62 19.68 -21.16 2.79
CA CYS A 62 18.62 -21.77 1.96
C CYS A 62 17.23 -21.25 2.30
N LEU A 63 16.98 -20.88 3.55
CA LEU A 63 15.69 -20.34 4.03
C LEU A 63 15.45 -18.91 3.56
N THR A 64 16.50 -18.11 3.38
CA THR A 64 16.37 -16.71 2.94
C THR A 64 15.82 -16.60 1.53
N THR A 65 16.25 -17.44 0.60
CA THR A 65 15.77 -17.40 -0.80
C THR A 65 14.32 -17.86 -0.90
N THR A 66 13.95 -18.94 -0.21
CA THR A 66 12.58 -19.45 -0.20
C THR A 66 11.62 -18.48 0.48
N LEU A 67 12.04 -17.89 1.61
CA LEU A 67 11.26 -16.90 2.34
C LEU A 67 11.05 -15.62 1.51
N ALA A 68 12.11 -15.11 0.87
CA ALA A 68 12.02 -13.97 0.01
C ALA A 68 11.03 -14.19 -1.14
N GLN A 69 11.05 -15.39 -1.73
CA GLN A 69 10.13 -15.77 -2.80
C GLN A 69 8.69 -15.87 -2.29
N GLU A 70 8.46 -16.43 -1.11
CA GLU A 70 7.13 -16.52 -0.50
C GLU A 70 6.55 -15.14 -0.19
N LEU A 71 7.36 -14.23 0.33
CA LEU A 71 6.95 -12.84 0.61
C LEU A 71 6.61 -12.08 -0.67
N GLU A 72 7.43 -12.21 -1.69
CA GLU A 72 7.17 -11.60 -2.98
C GLU A 72 5.87 -12.15 -3.59
N ASN A 73 5.66 -13.45 -3.52
CA ASN A 73 4.43 -14.08 -3.98
C ASN A 73 3.21 -13.60 -3.20
N GLN A 74 3.34 -13.40 -1.88
CA GLN A 74 2.26 -12.85 -1.05
C GLN A 74 1.92 -11.42 -1.47
N CYS A 75 2.93 -10.57 -1.66
CA CYS A 75 2.70 -9.20 -2.12
C CYS A 75 2.04 -9.14 -3.50
N LYS A 76 2.41 -10.02 -4.40
CA LYS A 76 1.77 -10.15 -5.72
C LYS A 76 0.33 -10.65 -5.60
N ALA A 77 0.06 -11.61 -4.71
CA ALA A 77 -1.29 -12.07 -4.42
C ALA A 77 -2.17 -10.96 -3.85
N ASP A 78 -1.62 -10.12 -2.97
CA ASP A 78 -2.32 -8.95 -2.44
C ASP A 78 -2.71 -7.97 -3.56
N LEU A 79 -1.82 -7.73 -4.53
CA LEU A 79 -2.12 -6.89 -5.69
C LEU A 79 -3.24 -7.48 -6.55
N GLU A 80 -3.22 -8.79 -6.79
CA GLU A 80 -4.29 -9.47 -7.52
C GLU A 80 -5.63 -9.38 -6.79
N GLU A 81 -5.65 -9.57 -5.48
CA GLU A 81 -6.84 -9.40 -4.65
C GLU A 81 -7.38 -7.97 -4.77
N ALA A 82 -6.51 -6.98 -4.62
CA ALA A 82 -6.88 -5.57 -4.73
C ALA A 82 -7.47 -5.23 -6.10
N THR A 83 -6.84 -5.69 -7.17
CA THR A 83 -7.32 -5.49 -8.54
C THR A 83 -8.72 -6.07 -8.73
N GLY A 84 -8.99 -7.24 -8.15
CA GLY A 84 -10.31 -7.88 -8.18
C GLY A 84 -11.41 -7.10 -7.45
N LEU A 85 -11.05 -6.22 -6.52
CA LEU A 85 -11.99 -5.37 -5.80
C LEU A 85 -12.36 -4.08 -6.54
N ILE A 86 -11.60 -3.70 -7.56
CA ILE A 86 -11.85 -2.47 -8.32
C ILE A 86 -12.99 -2.70 -9.31
N PRO A 87 -14.05 -1.86 -9.28
CA PRO A 87 -15.14 -1.96 -10.25
C PRO A 87 -14.67 -1.80 -11.69
N LYS A 88 -15.34 -2.47 -12.61
CA LYS A 88 -15.10 -2.29 -14.05
C LYS A 88 -15.33 -0.83 -14.45
N GLY A 89 -14.45 -0.31 -15.28
CA GLY A 89 -14.52 1.06 -15.79
C GLY A 89 -13.64 2.04 -15.02
N ILE A 90 -13.05 1.64 -13.90
CA ILE A 90 -12.05 2.44 -13.19
C ILE A 90 -10.65 2.05 -13.66
N ALA A 91 -9.92 3.00 -14.21
CA ALA A 91 -8.52 2.79 -14.62
C ALA A 91 -7.64 2.53 -13.41
N HIS A 92 -6.76 1.55 -13.49
CA HIS A 92 -5.84 1.24 -12.40
C HIS A 92 -4.51 0.73 -12.91
N GLU A 93 -3.47 0.89 -12.09
CA GLU A 93 -2.13 0.37 -12.30
C GLU A 93 -1.63 -0.27 -11.01
N GLU A 94 -0.77 -1.27 -11.14
CA GLU A 94 -0.13 -1.95 -10.02
C GLU A 94 1.29 -1.43 -9.85
N LEU A 95 1.66 -1.09 -8.61
CA LEU A 95 3.02 -0.71 -8.23
C LEU A 95 3.54 -1.71 -7.20
N PHE A 96 4.72 -2.23 -7.46
CA PHE A 96 5.39 -3.18 -6.57
C PHE A 96 6.81 -2.70 -6.29
N GLU A 97 7.21 -2.72 -5.02
CA GLU A 97 8.55 -2.35 -4.59
C GLU A 97 8.99 -3.25 -3.43
N ILE A 98 10.28 -3.50 -3.35
CA ILE A 98 10.90 -4.20 -2.22
C ILE A 98 11.65 -3.15 -1.40
N GLY A 99 11.31 -3.04 -0.11
CA GLY A 99 11.97 -2.08 0.75
C GLY A 99 11.21 -1.76 2.03
N SER A 100 11.55 -0.64 2.62
CA SER A 100 10.85 -0.11 3.79
C SER A 100 9.57 0.60 3.35
N PRO A 101 8.38 0.23 3.88
CA PRO A 101 7.10 0.71 3.35
C PRO A 101 6.95 2.23 3.29
N GLY A 102 7.26 2.94 4.35
CA GLY A 102 7.08 4.40 4.39
C GLY A 102 7.87 5.12 3.29
N PRO A 103 9.20 5.03 3.29
CA PRO A 103 10.03 5.65 2.24
C PRO A 103 9.71 5.16 0.83
N ALA A 104 9.50 3.86 0.63
CA ALA A 104 9.19 3.29 -0.68
C ALA A 104 7.87 3.82 -1.25
N LEU A 105 6.84 3.96 -0.41
CA LEU A 105 5.56 4.55 -0.83
C LEU A 105 5.71 6.00 -1.28
N LEU A 106 6.49 6.80 -0.58
CA LEU A 106 6.72 8.20 -0.94
C LEU A 106 7.54 8.34 -2.22
N GLU A 107 8.51 7.46 -2.43
CA GLU A 107 9.29 7.42 -3.67
C GLU A 107 8.39 7.05 -4.86
N LEU A 108 7.56 6.02 -4.72
CA LEU A 108 6.58 5.66 -5.75
C LEU A 108 5.58 6.79 -6.02
N ALA A 109 5.16 7.51 -4.98
CA ALA A 109 4.25 8.64 -5.13
C ALA A 109 4.89 9.78 -5.92
N ASP A 110 6.14 10.10 -5.64
CA ASP A 110 6.89 11.12 -6.38
C ASP A 110 7.12 10.71 -7.84
N ASP A 111 7.60 9.49 -8.07
CA ASP A 111 7.93 8.97 -9.41
C ASP A 111 6.70 8.89 -10.33
N ASN A 112 5.54 8.58 -9.78
CA ASN A 112 4.30 8.46 -10.52
C ASN A 112 3.45 9.76 -10.51
N HIS A 113 3.95 10.82 -9.90
CA HIS A 113 3.23 12.11 -9.76
C HIS A 113 1.85 11.94 -9.13
N ILE A 114 1.79 11.19 -8.05
CA ILE A 114 0.55 10.94 -7.31
C ILE A 114 0.06 12.24 -6.68
N ASP A 115 -1.23 12.52 -6.79
CA ASP A 115 -1.85 13.75 -6.26
C ASP A 115 -2.74 13.52 -5.03
N LEU A 116 -3.01 12.26 -4.70
CA LEU A 116 -3.68 11.87 -3.46
C LEU A 116 -3.26 10.47 -3.03
N ILE A 117 -2.94 10.29 -1.75
CA ILE A 117 -2.74 8.97 -1.15
C ILE A 117 -3.97 8.66 -0.29
N VAL A 118 -4.59 7.50 -0.51
CA VAL A 118 -5.69 6.98 0.32
C VAL A 118 -5.22 5.70 0.98
N MET A 119 -5.09 5.70 2.29
CA MET A 119 -4.53 4.57 3.01
C MET A 119 -5.29 4.26 4.29
N GLY A 120 -5.23 3.01 4.73
CA GLY A 120 -5.76 2.61 6.02
C GLY A 120 -5.00 3.25 7.18
N SER A 121 -5.69 3.52 8.27
CA SER A 121 -5.08 4.06 9.49
C SER A 121 -4.11 3.05 10.13
N ARG A 122 -4.27 1.75 9.85
CA ARG A 122 -3.44 0.65 10.36
C ARG A 122 -3.24 -0.39 9.27
N GLY A 123 -2.17 -1.18 9.39
CA GLY A 123 -1.92 -2.35 8.54
C GLY A 123 -2.13 -3.65 9.31
N LEU A 124 -1.43 -4.70 8.90
CA LEU A 124 -1.51 -6.04 9.51
C LEU A 124 -1.00 -6.09 10.96
N GLY A 125 -0.05 -5.23 11.33
CA GLY A 125 0.53 -5.18 12.68
C GLY A 125 -0.25 -4.26 13.61
N VAL A 126 -1.43 -4.68 14.08
CA VAL A 126 -2.29 -3.85 14.93
C VAL A 126 -1.79 -3.84 16.38
N VAL A 127 -1.42 -2.66 16.88
CA VAL A 127 -1.17 -2.41 18.29
C VAL A 127 -2.39 -1.70 18.88
N LYS A 128 -2.98 -2.27 19.94
CA LYS A 128 -4.14 -1.66 20.61
C LYS A 128 -3.79 -0.28 21.16
N GLY A 129 -4.68 0.69 20.95
CA GLY A 129 -4.55 2.06 21.50
C GLY A 129 -3.75 3.03 20.62
N VAL A 130 -3.23 2.60 19.46
CA VAL A 130 -2.56 3.47 18.51
C VAL A 130 -3.55 3.96 17.47
N LEU A 131 -3.66 5.28 17.30
CA LEU A 131 -4.56 5.90 16.31
C LEU A 131 -4.11 5.64 14.87
N LEU A 132 -2.80 5.74 14.62
CA LEU A 132 -2.18 5.47 13.33
C LEU A 132 -1.11 4.40 13.46
N GLY A 133 -1.01 3.52 12.46
CA GLY A 133 0.12 2.61 12.32
C GLY A 133 1.40 3.38 11.96
N SER A 134 2.55 2.72 12.09
CA SER A 134 3.86 3.33 11.82
C SER A 134 4.00 3.83 10.37
N VAL A 135 3.51 3.06 9.41
CA VAL A 135 3.56 3.43 7.98
C VAL A 135 2.65 4.62 7.70
N SER A 136 1.39 4.57 8.18
CA SER A 136 0.44 5.66 7.96
C SER A 136 0.90 6.95 8.62
N GLN A 137 1.46 6.90 9.82
CA GLN A 137 2.03 8.07 10.47
C GLN A 137 3.18 8.65 9.65
N TYR A 138 4.11 7.83 9.20
CA TYR A 138 5.23 8.27 8.38
C TYR A 138 4.76 8.95 7.08
N VAL A 139 3.81 8.34 6.39
CA VAL A 139 3.26 8.89 5.14
C VAL A 139 2.57 10.22 5.38
N VAL A 140 1.74 10.33 6.43
CA VAL A 140 1.06 11.60 6.79
C VAL A 140 2.07 12.72 7.07
N GLU A 141 3.14 12.42 7.80
CA GLU A 141 4.14 13.42 8.17
C GLU A 141 5.05 13.85 7.01
N GLN A 142 5.39 12.93 6.10
CA GLN A 142 6.41 13.15 5.09
C GLN A 142 5.89 13.33 3.67
N SER A 143 4.62 13.06 3.41
CA SER A 143 4.05 13.18 2.07
C SER A 143 3.99 14.61 1.57
N LYS A 144 4.30 14.81 0.30
CA LYS A 144 4.15 16.09 -0.39
C LYS A 144 2.75 16.32 -0.93
N CYS A 145 1.98 15.25 -1.11
CA CYS A 145 0.58 15.33 -1.55
C CYS A 145 -0.39 15.07 -0.38
N PRO A 146 -1.66 15.45 -0.52
CA PRO A 146 -2.69 15.15 0.48
C PRO A 146 -2.80 13.66 0.77
N VAL A 147 -3.09 13.32 2.02
CA VAL A 147 -3.28 11.95 2.47
C VAL A 147 -4.64 11.83 3.14
N LEU A 148 -5.47 10.93 2.62
CA LEU A 148 -6.74 10.55 3.23
C LEU A 148 -6.53 9.25 4.01
N VAL A 149 -6.74 9.30 5.31
CA VAL A 149 -6.60 8.15 6.19
C VAL A 149 -7.96 7.56 6.49
N VAL A 150 -8.15 6.29 6.18
CA VAL A 150 -9.40 5.56 6.36
C VAL A 150 -9.30 4.65 7.58
N LYS A 151 -10.22 4.81 8.50
CA LYS A 151 -10.30 4.00 9.73
C LYS A 151 -10.87 2.61 9.47
#